data_e78286c76d3afcaae8742cb3fdfc5743
#
_entry.id   e78286c76d3afcaae8742cb3fdfc5743
#
_cell.length_a   1.000
_cell.length_b   1.000
_cell.length_c   1.000
_cell.angle_alpha   90.00
_cell.angle_beta   90.00
_cell.angle_gamma   90.00
#
_symmetry.space_group_name_H-M   'P 1'
#
loop_
_entity.id
_entity.type
_entity.pdbx_description
1 polymer ?
#
loop_
_entity_poly.entity_id
_entity_poly.type
_entity_poly.pdbx_seq_one_letter_code
_entity_poly.pdbx_strand_id
1 'polypeptide(L)'
;LSALALPGPLREDGLPAGITLIAPAWHDRALAAFGLRWQRQSALPLGATGRALPPQPAPAPSAGHMRLAVVGAHLSGMPLNVQLTQRDAVRVEQTVTAPCYRLYALADTEPPKPGLARVAQGAAIRLELWDIPLARFGEFVAEIPAPLGIGTLLLADGRRVKGFICEAWALEGATDITEFGGWRDYLAGVKGA
;
A
#
# COMPACT_ATOMS: atom_id res chain seq x y z
N LEU A 1 35.27 3.66 -7.18
CA LEU A 1 34.51 2.99 -6.12
C LEU A 1 33.31 3.85 -5.75
N SER A 2 32.17 3.20 -5.44
CA SER A 2 31.03 3.80 -4.79
C SER A 2 31.05 3.37 -3.32
N ALA A 3 30.63 4.24 -2.38
CA ALA A 3 30.57 3.91 -0.96
C ALA A 3 29.30 4.49 -0.33
N LEU A 4 28.73 3.76 0.63
CA LEU A 4 27.55 4.18 1.40
C LEU A 4 27.78 3.89 2.87
N ALA A 5 27.75 4.92 3.72
CA ALA A 5 27.74 4.78 5.16
C ALA A 5 26.29 4.65 5.67
N LEU A 6 26.05 3.68 6.54
CA LEU A 6 24.74 3.41 7.14
C LEU A 6 24.86 3.46 8.66
N PRO A 7 23.88 4.09 9.35
CA PRO A 7 23.87 4.10 10.80
C PRO A 7 23.59 2.70 11.37
N GLY A 8 24.26 2.39 12.47
CA GLY A 8 23.96 1.28 13.36
C GLY A 8 23.33 1.76 14.67
N PRO A 9 23.03 0.87 15.62
CA PRO A 9 22.62 1.26 16.95
C PRO A 9 23.73 2.06 17.65
N LEU A 10 23.34 2.92 18.59
CA LEU A 10 24.31 3.55 19.47
C LEU A 10 24.99 2.45 20.31
N ARG A 11 26.28 2.61 20.54
CA ARG A 11 27.04 1.77 21.44
C ARG A 11 26.59 1.96 22.88
N GLU A 12 26.96 1.05 23.77
CA GLU A 12 26.64 1.15 25.20
C GLU A 12 27.19 2.42 25.85
N ASP A 13 28.30 2.96 25.32
CA ASP A 13 28.91 4.23 25.74
C ASP A 13 28.22 5.46 25.12
N GLY A 14 27.12 5.29 24.37
CA GLY A 14 26.37 6.36 23.72
C GLY A 14 26.99 6.88 22.42
N LEU A 15 28.12 6.35 21.97
CA LEU A 15 28.74 6.77 20.72
C LEU A 15 28.05 6.16 19.50
N PRO A 16 28.01 6.89 18.36
CA PRO A 16 27.45 6.37 17.13
C PRO A 16 28.30 5.22 16.57
N ALA A 17 27.63 4.19 16.07
CA ALA A 17 28.24 3.11 15.28
C ALA A 17 27.56 3.04 13.92
N GLY A 18 28.21 2.36 12.98
CA GLY A 18 27.67 2.18 11.63
C GLY A 18 28.50 1.23 10.81
N ILE A 19 28.04 0.97 9.60
CA ILE A 19 28.75 0.17 8.59
C ILE A 19 28.97 1.01 7.35
N THR A 20 30.05 0.74 6.63
CA THR A 20 30.30 1.31 5.30
C THR A 20 30.33 0.19 4.28
N LEU A 21 29.47 0.30 3.28
CA LEU A 21 29.44 -0.60 2.15
C LEU A 21 30.26 0.00 1.02
N ILE A 22 31.09 -0.78 0.37
CA ILE A 22 31.93 -0.39 -0.75
C ILE A 22 31.61 -1.28 -1.95
N ALA A 23 31.46 -0.67 -3.12
CA ALA A 23 31.17 -1.35 -4.38
C ALA A 23 32.02 -0.77 -5.52
N PRO A 24 32.09 -1.42 -6.67
CA PRO A 24 32.69 -0.85 -7.88
C PRO A 24 32.06 0.50 -8.24
N ALA A 25 32.76 1.29 -9.02
CA ALA A 25 32.24 2.58 -9.52
C ALA A 25 30.87 2.40 -10.20
N TRP A 26 29.99 3.39 -10.07
CA TRP A 26 28.65 3.43 -10.69
C TRP A 26 27.62 2.48 -10.05
N HIS A 27 27.91 1.91 -8.86
CA HIS A 27 26.96 1.08 -8.10
C HIS A 27 26.16 1.88 -7.06
N ASP A 28 26.16 3.21 -7.13
CA ASP A 28 25.49 4.09 -6.16
C ASP A 28 24.01 3.75 -5.99
N ARG A 29 23.29 3.49 -7.09
CA ARG A 29 21.89 3.13 -7.09
C ARG A 29 21.62 1.80 -6.36
N ALA A 30 22.50 0.82 -6.55
CA ALA A 30 22.38 -0.48 -5.87
C ALA A 30 22.65 -0.34 -4.37
N LEU A 31 23.69 0.43 -4.01
CA LEU A 31 23.98 0.74 -2.60
C LEU A 31 22.84 1.51 -1.95
N ALA A 32 22.28 2.52 -2.60
CA ALA A 32 21.14 3.28 -2.09
C ALA A 32 19.90 2.38 -1.86
N ALA A 33 19.59 1.48 -2.78
CA ALA A 33 18.50 0.52 -2.63
C ALA A 33 18.73 -0.45 -1.45
N PHE A 34 19.96 -0.90 -1.24
CA PHE A 34 20.33 -1.69 -0.07
C PHE A 34 20.19 -0.88 1.22
N GLY A 35 20.69 0.36 1.24
CA GLY A 35 20.62 1.25 2.40
C GLY A 35 19.19 1.52 2.85
N LEU A 36 18.28 1.76 1.91
CA LEU A 36 16.85 1.93 2.21
C LEU A 36 16.25 0.68 2.86
N ARG A 37 16.60 -0.53 2.39
CA ARG A 37 16.15 -1.78 3.03
C ARG A 37 16.73 -1.93 4.43
N TRP A 38 18.02 -1.67 4.58
CA TRP A 38 18.70 -1.71 5.88
C TRP A 38 18.01 -0.80 6.90
N GLN A 39 17.76 0.46 6.56
CA GLN A 39 17.09 1.42 7.45
C GLN A 39 15.68 0.97 7.84
N ARG A 40 14.94 0.39 6.91
CA ARG A 40 13.59 -0.15 7.19
C ARG A 40 13.62 -1.34 8.13
N GLN A 41 14.57 -2.26 7.95
CA GLN A 41 14.68 -3.48 8.75
C GLN A 41 15.25 -3.21 10.14
N SER A 42 16.23 -2.32 10.24
CA SER A 42 16.86 -1.99 11.52
C SER A 42 15.97 -1.16 12.43
N ALA A 43 14.98 -0.43 11.87
CA ALA A 43 14.04 0.43 12.58
C ALA A 43 14.70 1.37 13.61
N LEU A 44 15.96 1.74 13.37
CA LEU A 44 16.73 2.62 14.27
C LEU A 44 16.12 4.03 14.26
N PRO A 45 16.15 4.75 15.38
CA PRO A 45 15.72 6.13 15.43
C PRO A 45 16.65 7.04 14.61
N LEU A 46 16.22 8.26 14.36
CA LEU A 46 17.01 9.31 13.69
C LEU A 46 18.17 9.76 14.61
N GLY A 47 19.30 9.06 14.52
CA GLY A 47 20.48 9.31 15.34
C GLY A 47 20.15 9.31 16.83
N ALA A 48 20.80 10.19 17.59
CA ALA A 48 20.57 10.36 19.03
C ALA A 48 19.30 11.17 19.39
N THR A 49 18.46 11.50 18.40
CA THR A 49 17.25 12.32 18.65
C THR A 49 16.11 11.55 19.31
N GLY A 50 16.17 10.21 19.32
CA GLY A 50 15.09 9.35 19.80
C GLY A 50 13.84 9.36 18.91
N ARG A 51 13.80 10.16 17.83
CA ARG A 51 12.65 10.22 16.91
C ARG A 51 12.64 9.01 16.00
N ALA A 52 11.46 8.42 15.82
CA ALA A 52 11.28 7.37 14.82
C ALA A 52 11.55 7.90 13.40
N LEU A 53 12.05 7.03 12.54
CA LEU A 53 12.10 7.33 11.10
C LEU A 53 10.69 7.61 10.58
N PRO A 54 10.50 8.66 9.77
CA PRO A 54 9.22 8.86 9.11
C PRO A 54 8.91 7.64 8.20
N PRO A 55 7.64 7.26 8.07
CA PRO A 55 7.25 6.21 7.15
C PRO A 55 7.78 6.52 5.74
N GLN A 56 8.54 5.58 5.20
CA GLN A 56 9.05 5.72 3.84
C GLN A 56 8.07 5.07 2.87
N PRO A 57 7.53 5.80 1.89
CA PRO A 57 6.68 5.20 0.88
C PRO A 57 7.46 4.16 0.08
N ALA A 58 6.76 3.13 -0.39
CA ALA A 58 7.37 2.15 -1.28
C ALA A 58 7.96 2.85 -2.52
N PRO A 59 9.12 2.42 -3.01
CA PRO A 59 9.70 2.97 -4.24
C PRO A 59 8.73 2.83 -5.41
N ALA A 60 8.94 3.60 -6.47
CA ALA A 60 8.20 3.42 -7.72
C ALA A 60 8.27 1.95 -8.19
N PRO A 61 7.22 1.44 -8.83
CA PRO A 61 7.23 0.07 -9.36
C PRO A 61 8.40 -0.12 -10.34
N SER A 62 8.94 -1.33 -10.36
CA SER A 62 9.96 -1.71 -11.33
C SER A 62 9.44 -1.55 -12.76
N ALA A 63 10.35 -1.38 -13.73
CA ALA A 63 9.99 -1.39 -15.15
C ALA A 63 9.15 -2.64 -15.47
N GLY A 64 8.09 -2.46 -16.24
CA GLY A 64 7.16 -3.55 -16.58
C GLY A 64 6.13 -3.89 -15.49
N HIS A 65 6.02 -3.11 -14.41
CA HIS A 65 5.00 -3.29 -13.37
C HIS A 65 4.12 -2.05 -13.22
N MET A 66 2.89 -2.28 -12.75
CA MET A 66 1.91 -1.25 -12.38
C MET A 66 1.65 -1.32 -10.88
N ARG A 67 1.66 -0.17 -10.20
CA ARG A 67 1.21 -0.06 -8.80
C ARG A 67 -0.30 -0.02 -8.75
N LEU A 68 -0.88 -0.98 -8.02
CA LEU A 68 -2.32 -1.13 -7.81
C LEU A 68 -2.66 -1.04 -6.32
N ALA A 69 -3.63 -0.21 -5.97
CA ALA A 69 -4.20 -0.11 -4.64
C ALA A 69 -5.45 -0.97 -4.52
N VAL A 70 -5.53 -1.77 -3.46
CA VAL A 70 -6.68 -2.63 -3.14
C VAL A 70 -7.21 -2.32 -1.74
N VAL A 71 -8.52 -2.23 -1.60
CA VAL A 71 -9.19 -1.82 -0.35
C VAL A 71 -10.15 -2.88 0.22
N GLY A 72 -10.42 -3.98 -0.51
CA GLY A 72 -11.46 -4.93 -0.18
C GLY A 72 -11.05 -6.39 -0.33
N ALA A 73 -11.82 -7.16 -1.10
CA ALA A 73 -11.66 -8.61 -1.27
C ALA A 73 -10.30 -9.06 -1.82
N HIS A 74 -9.50 -8.14 -2.38
CA HIS A 74 -8.14 -8.39 -2.87
C HIS A 74 -7.03 -8.13 -1.83
N LEU A 75 -7.36 -7.63 -0.62
CA LEU A 75 -6.38 -7.50 0.46
C LEU A 75 -5.76 -8.86 0.80
N SER A 76 -4.54 -8.88 1.30
CA SER A 76 -3.83 -10.11 1.72
C SER A 76 -4.71 -10.98 2.61
N GLY A 77 -4.86 -12.26 2.27
CA GLY A 77 -5.68 -13.21 3.03
C GLY A 77 -7.20 -13.06 2.83
N MET A 78 -7.66 -12.15 1.95
CA MET A 78 -9.06 -12.05 1.55
C MET A 78 -9.35 -12.94 0.33
N PRO A 79 -10.63 -13.29 0.07
CA PRO A 79 -11.01 -14.31 -0.91
C PRO A 79 -10.46 -14.10 -2.33
N LEU A 80 -10.37 -12.85 -2.81
CA LEU A 80 -9.90 -12.53 -4.15
C LEU A 80 -8.40 -12.20 -4.22
N ASN A 81 -7.66 -12.30 -3.11
CA ASN A 81 -6.22 -12.05 -3.13
C ASN A 81 -5.47 -13.00 -4.10
N VAL A 82 -5.99 -14.20 -4.28
CA VAL A 82 -5.46 -15.20 -5.22
C VAL A 82 -5.37 -14.65 -6.65
N GLN A 83 -6.27 -13.79 -7.08
CA GLN A 83 -6.23 -13.17 -8.41
C GLN A 83 -4.97 -12.28 -8.61
N LEU A 84 -4.43 -11.71 -7.54
CA LEU A 84 -3.17 -10.97 -7.57
C LEU A 84 -1.97 -11.92 -7.54
N THR A 85 -1.94 -12.86 -6.60
CA THR A 85 -0.79 -13.75 -6.40
C THR A 85 -0.57 -14.71 -7.57
N GLN A 86 -1.62 -15.16 -8.24
CA GLN A 86 -1.54 -15.98 -9.47
C GLN A 86 -1.00 -15.21 -10.68
N ARG A 87 -0.96 -13.87 -10.59
CA ARG A 87 -0.40 -12.98 -11.62
C ARG A 87 0.96 -12.42 -11.23
N ASP A 88 1.66 -13.10 -10.32
CA ASP A 88 2.98 -12.68 -9.82
C ASP A 88 2.99 -11.27 -9.23
N ALA A 89 1.84 -10.78 -8.77
CA ALA A 89 1.78 -9.50 -8.08
C ALA A 89 2.41 -9.61 -6.68
N VAL A 90 3.16 -8.59 -6.30
CA VAL A 90 3.88 -8.53 -5.04
C VAL A 90 3.34 -7.39 -4.17
N ARG A 91 2.98 -7.70 -2.93
CA ARG A 91 2.62 -6.67 -1.96
C ARG A 91 3.85 -5.85 -1.56
N VAL A 92 3.75 -4.53 -1.66
CA VAL A 92 4.89 -3.64 -1.41
C VAL A 92 4.70 -2.70 -0.23
N GLU A 93 3.44 -2.37 0.11
CA GLU A 93 3.16 -1.42 1.18
C GLU A 93 1.73 -1.59 1.72
N GLN A 94 1.54 -1.25 2.99
CA GLN A 94 0.23 -0.97 3.58
C GLN A 94 0.19 0.51 3.94
N THR A 95 -0.85 1.22 3.49
CA THR A 95 -0.99 2.67 3.67
C THR A 95 -2.46 3.07 3.72
N VAL A 96 -2.75 4.36 3.61
CA VAL A 96 -4.12 4.91 3.60
C VAL A 96 -4.33 5.89 2.47
N THR A 97 -5.59 6.07 2.06
CA THR A 97 -5.98 7.14 1.14
C THR A 97 -5.84 8.53 1.80
N ALA A 98 -5.84 9.59 1.00
CA ALA A 98 -6.16 10.93 1.49
C ALA A 98 -7.56 10.94 2.14
N PRO A 99 -7.88 11.89 3.06
CA PRO A 99 -9.14 11.91 3.79
C PRO A 99 -10.30 12.46 2.94
N CYS A 100 -10.38 12.07 1.68
CA CYS A 100 -11.41 12.44 0.71
C CYS A 100 -12.09 11.22 0.08
N TYR A 101 -12.25 10.15 0.85
CA TYR A 101 -12.91 8.93 0.41
C TYR A 101 -13.95 8.47 1.43
N ARG A 102 -14.97 7.77 0.91
CA ARG A 102 -15.92 6.96 1.70
C ARG A 102 -15.86 5.52 1.23
N LEU A 103 -16.08 4.62 2.17
CA LEU A 103 -16.13 3.18 1.93
C LEU A 103 -17.53 2.67 2.23
N TYR A 104 -18.08 1.87 1.31
CA TYR A 104 -19.42 1.34 1.40
C TYR A 104 -19.39 -0.19 1.32
N ALA A 105 -20.20 -0.88 2.11
CA ALA A 105 -20.46 -2.28 1.91
C ALA A 105 -21.51 -2.43 0.80
N LEU A 106 -21.11 -3.03 -0.34
CA LEU A 106 -22.02 -3.24 -1.46
C LEU A 106 -22.95 -4.42 -1.16
N ALA A 107 -24.23 -4.24 -1.47
CA ALA A 107 -25.21 -5.33 -1.38
C ALA A 107 -24.95 -6.38 -2.47
N ASP A 108 -25.44 -7.60 -2.25
CA ASP A 108 -25.54 -8.69 -3.23
C ASP A 108 -24.25 -9.01 -4.01
N THR A 109 -23.07 -8.83 -3.36
CA THR A 109 -21.79 -9.21 -3.96
C THR A 109 -21.25 -10.50 -3.34
N GLU A 110 -20.86 -11.47 -4.21
CA GLU A 110 -20.24 -12.74 -3.81
C GLU A 110 -18.82 -12.84 -4.42
N PRO A 111 -17.72 -12.94 -3.62
CA PRO A 111 -17.70 -12.67 -2.19
C PRO A 111 -18.05 -11.20 -1.88
N PRO A 112 -18.36 -10.86 -0.61
CA PRO A 112 -18.67 -9.49 -0.21
C PRO A 112 -17.55 -8.52 -0.59
N LYS A 113 -17.91 -7.36 -1.18
CA LYS A 113 -16.98 -6.36 -1.68
C LYS A 113 -17.34 -4.97 -1.18
N PRO A 114 -16.35 -4.14 -0.85
CA PRO A 114 -16.61 -2.71 -0.62
C PRO A 114 -16.56 -1.91 -1.92
N GLY A 115 -17.33 -0.83 -1.95
CA GLY A 115 -17.24 0.25 -2.92
C GLY A 115 -16.48 1.43 -2.34
N LEU A 116 -15.44 1.91 -3.03
CA LEU A 116 -14.70 3.11 -2.65
C LEU A 116 -15.10 4.27 -3.53
N ALA A 117 -15.54 5.37 -2.92
CA ALA A 117 -15.91 6.60 -3.63
C ALA A 117 -15.08 7.78 -3.16
N ARG A 118 -14.68 8.64 -4.11
CA ARG A 118 -14.07 9.93 -3.80
C ARG A 118 -15.15 10.97 -3.56
N VAL A 119 -15.02 11.71 -2.47
CA VAL A 119 -15.98 12.72 -2.01
C VAL A 119 -15.27 14.00 -1.57
N ALA A 120 -16.02 15.10 -1.41
CA ALA A 120 -15.45 16.36 -0.93
C ALA A 120 -15.01 16.27 0.54
N GLN A 121 -15.77 15.55 1.37
CA GLN A 121 -15.49 15.33 2.79
C GLN A 121 -15.63 13.83 3.10
N GLY A 122 -14.55 13.19 3.49
CA GLY A 122 -14.48 11.77 3.78
C GLY A 122 -13.45 11.46 4.85
N ALA A 123 -12.94 10.24 4.84
CA ALA A 123 -11.90 9.78 5.74
C ALA A 123 -10.73 9.11 4.99
N ALA A 124 -9.65 8.85 5.71
CA ALA A 124 -8.55 8.05 5.22
C ALA A 124 -8.91 6.55 5.35
N ILE A 125 -8.86 5.82 4.25
CA ILE A 125 -9.22 4.41 4.16
C ILE A 125 -7.96 3.56 4.03
N ARG A 126 -7.82 2.54 4.88
CA ARG A 126 -6.71 1.58 4.83
C ARG A 126 -6.75 0.76 3.56
N LEU A 127 -5.57 0.59 2.95
CA LEU A 127 -5.39 -0.14 1.70
C LEU A 127 -4.01 -0.82 1.65
N GLU A 128 -3.85 -1.74 0.70
CA GLU A 128 -2.57 -2.31 0.35
C GLU A 128 -2.17 -1.92 -1.07
N LEU A 129 -0.87 -1.68 -1.27
CA LEU A 129 -0.28 -1.45 -2.58
C LEU A 129 0.41 -2.72 -3.06
N TRP A 130 0.12 -3.07 -4.30
CA TRP A 130 0.66 -4.24 -4.98
C TRP A 130 1.32 -3.82 -6.29
N ASP A 131 2.46 -4.39 -6.63
CA ASP A 131 3.07 -4.25 -7.94
C ASP A 131 2.70 -5.46 -8.78
N ILE A 132 1.89 -5.25 -9.82
CA ILE A 132 1.44 -6.28 -10.76
C ILE A 132 2.18 -6.11 -12.10
N PRO A 133 2.65 -7.21 -12.75
CA PRO A 133 3.24 -7.13 -14.07
C PRO A 133 2.27 -6.52 -15.09
N LEU A 134 2.73 -5.55 -15.89
CA LEU A 134 1.90 -4.88 -16.90
C LEU A 134 1.28 -5.88 -17.90
N ALA A 135 2.03 -6.93 -18.25
CA ALA A 135 1.55 -7.98 -19.14
C ALA A 135 0.31 -8.73 -18.58
N ARG A 136 0.14 -8.74 -17.26
CA ARG A 136 -0.97 -9.42 -16.57
C ARG A 136 -2.09 -8.46 -16.13
N PHE A 137 -1.83 -7.14 -16.22
CA PHE A 137 -2.77 -6.14 -15.72
C PHE A 137 -4.06 -6.06 -16.54
N GLY A 138 -3.96 -6.21 -17.86
CA GLY A 138 -5.13 -6.16 -18.75
C GLY A 138 -6.15 -7.27 -18.46
N GLU A 139 -5.69 -8.50 -18.31
CA GLU A 139 -6.55 -9.64 -17.96
C GLU A 139 -7.13 -9.52 -16.54
N PHE A 140 -6.36 -8.96 -15.60
CA PHE A 140 -6.88 -8.67 -14.26
C PHE A 140 -8.03 -7.65 -14.30
N VAL A 141 -7.89 -6.58 -15.09
CA VAL A 141 -8.94 -5.56 -15.24
C VAL A 141 -10.18 -6.13 -15.92
N ALA A 142 -10.03 -7.04 -16.89
CA ALA A 142 -11.15 -7.68 -17.58
C ALA A 142 -12.02 -8.55 -16.67
N GLU A 143 -11.49 -9.04 -15.55
CA GLU A 143 -12.24 -9.83 -14.55
C GLU A 143 -13.02 -8.97 -13.54
N ILE A 144 -12.86 -7.63 -13.56
CA ILE A 144 -13.52 -6.76 -12.60
C ILE A 144 -14.99 -6.55 -13.05
N PRO A 145 -15.97 -7.05 -12.29
CA PRO A 145 -17.38 -6.86 -12.64
C PRO A 145 -17.85 -5.46 -12.25
N ALA A 146 -18.83 -4.93 -12.98
CA ALA A 146 -19.59 -3.79 -12.51
C ALA A 146 -20.15 -4.07 -11.08
N PRO A 147 -20.29 -3.08 -10.22
CA PRO A 147 -20.07 -1.64 -10.42
C PRO A 147 -18.62 -1.20 -10.13
N LEU A 148 -17.69 -2.12 -10.01
CA LEU A 148 -16.30 -1.80 -9.71
C LEU A 148 -15.51 -1.52 -10.98
N GLY A 149 -14.50 -0.65 -10.86
CA GLY A 149 -13.58 -0.33 -11.94
C GLY A 149 -12.24 0.15 -11.40
N ILE A 150 -11.31 0.45 -12.31
CA ILE A 150 -9.99 0.99 -11.96
C ILE A 150 -9.94 2.49 -12.25
N GLY A 151 -9.71 3.26 -11.20
CA GLY A 151 -9.50 4.71 -11.29
C GLY A 151 -8.11 5.14 -10.80
N THR A 152 -8.01 6.40 -10.40
CA THR A 152 -6.80 6.95 -9.79
C THR A 152 -7.12 7.40 -8.37
N LEU A 153 -6.48 6.77 -7.40
CA LEU A 153 -6.60 7.09 -5.98
C LEU A 153 -5.51 8.07 -5.56
N LEU A 154 -5.87 8.98 -4.66
CA LEU A 154 -4.94 9.87 -3.96
C LEU A 154 -4.63 9.26 -2.59
N LEU A 155 -3.35 9.05 -2.28
CA LEU A 155 -2.88 8.56 -0.99
C LEU A 155 -2.65 9.73 -0.02
N ALA A 156 -2.56 9.42 1.27
CA ALA A 156 -2.34 10.43 2.32
C ALA A 156 -1.00 11.19 2.16
N ASP A 157 -0.01 10.57 1.55
CA ASP A 157 1.30 11.17 1.25
C ASP A 157 1.34 11.95 -0.09
N GLY A 158 0.21 12.09 -0.78
CA GLY A 158 0.08 12.82 -2.03
C GLY A 158 0.36 11.99 -3.30
N ARG A 159 0.82 10.76 -3.18
CA ARG A 159 0.99 9.88 -4.34
C ARG A 159 -0.36 9.57 -4.99
N ARG A 160 -0.32 9.41 -6.31
CA ARG A 160 -1.47 8.95 -7.12
C ARG A 160 -1.17 7.56 -7.67
N VAL A 161 -2.07 6.62 -7.40
CA VAL A 161 -1.92 5.21 -7.82
C VAL A 161 -3.20 4.72 -8.48
N LYS A 162 -3.09 3.69 -9.32
CA LYS A 162 -4.28 2.99 -9.83
C LYS A 162 -4.90 2.18 -8.70
N GLY A 163 -6.23 2.08 -8.68
CA GLY A 163 -6.92 1.30 -7.65
C GLY A 163 -8.42 1.22 -7.91
N PHE A 164 -9.09 0.40 -7.13
CA PHE A 164 -10.51 0.17 -7.27
C PHE A 164 -11.32 1.39 -6.88
N ILE A 165 -12.29 1.73 -7.73
CA ILE A 165 -13.35 2.70 -7.48
C ILE A 165 -14.70 2.01 -7.72
N CYS A 166 -15.76 2.62 -7.23
CA CYS A 166 -17.15 2.15 -7.44
C CYS A 166 -17.96 3.20 -8.20
N GLU A 167 -18.81 2.76 -9.10
CA GLU A 167 -19.77 3.61 -9.78
C GLU A 167 -20.83 4.14 -8.80
N ALA A 168 -21.24 5.41 -9.00
CA ALA A 168 -22.09 6.12 -8.03
C ALA A 168 -23.46 5.46 -7.82
N TRP A 169 -24.07 4.90 -8.87
CA TRP A 169 -25.39 4.26 -8.77
C TRP A 169 -25.43 3.09 -7.78
N ALA A 170 -24.33 2.36 -7.64
CA ALA A 170 -24.26 1.21 -6.72
C ALA A 170 -24.02 1.62 -5.26
N LEU A 171 -23.79 2.89 -5.01
CA LEU A 171 -23.65 3.44 -3.65
C LEU A 171 -25.00 3.88 -3.08
N GLU A 172 -26.02 4.02 -3.93
CA GLU A 172 -27.38 4.32 -3.51
C GLU A 172 -27.96 3.15 -2.70
N GLY A 173 -28.26 3.39 -1.42
CA GLY A 173 -28.71 2.35 -0.49
C GLY A 173 -27.62 1.43 0.07
N ALA A 174 -26.36 1.55 -0.35
CA ALA A 174 -25.25 0.81 0.25
C ALA A 174 -24.92 1.35 1.65
N THR A 175 -24.51 0.46 2.55
CA THR A 175 -24.16 0.83 3.93
C THR A 175 -22.83 1.56 3.95
N ASP A 176 -22.82 2.81 4.44
CA ASP A 176 -21.57 3.57 4.66
C ASP A 176 -20.82 2.95 5.86
N ILE A 177 -19.62 2.46 5.59
CA ILE A 177 -18.73 1.81 6.57
C ILE A 177 -17.43 2.59 6.77
N THR A 178 -17.43 3.87 6.40
CA THR A 178 -16.25 4.74 6.45
C THR A 178 -15.67 4.86 7.85
N GLU A 179 -16.49 4.84 8.88
CA GLU A 179 -16.09 4.94 10.30
C GLU A 179 -15.13 3.81 10.73
N PHE A 180 -15.24 2.62 10.13
CA PHE A 180 -14.33 1.51 10.42
C PHE A 180 -12.91 1.76 9.86
N GLY A 181 -12.74 2.74 8.98
CA GLY A 181 -11.46 3.09 8.38
C GLY A 181 -10.85 2.02 7.47
N GLY A 182 -11.54 0.88 7.22
CA GLY A 182 -11.07 -0.17 6.33
C GLY A 182 -11.94 -1.42 6.34
N TRP A 183 -11.83 -2.21 5.28
CA TRP A 183 -12.66 -3.39 5.03
C TRP A 183 -12.48 -4.49 6.09
N ARG A 184 -11.24 -4.73 6.56
CA ARG A 184 -10.95 -5.77 7.56
C ARG A 184 -11.62 -5.48 8.88
N ASP A 185 -11.58 -4.22 9.31
CA ASP A 185 -12.13 -3.81 10.60
C ASP A 185 -13.65 -3.86 10.58
N TYR A 186 -14.27 -3.48 9.47
CA TYR A 186 -15.70 -3.70 9.27
C TYR A 186 -16.07 -5.17 9.37
N LEU A 187 -15.37 -6.06 8.64
CA LEU A 187 -15.67 -7.51 8.72
C LEU A 187 -15.42 -8.10 10.11
N ALA A 188 -14.44 -7.61 10.85
CA ALA A 188 -14.21 -8.03 12.23
C ALA A 188 -15.34 -7.58 13.16
N GLY A 189 -15.86 -6.36 12.99
CA GLY A 189 -17.00 -5.85 13.74
C GLY A 189 -18.28 -6.64 13.48
N VAL A 190 -18.55 -7.01 12.24
CA VAL A 190 -19.74 -7.82 11.88
C VAL A 190 -19.68 -9.26 12.41
N LYS A 191 -18.47 -9.84 12.51
CA LYS A 191 -18.29 -11.21 13.06
C LYS A 191 -18.36 -11.27 14.59
N GLY A 192 -18.19 -10.14 15.26
CA GLY A 192 -18.22 -10.04 16.73
C GLY A 192 -19.57 -9.57 17.30
N ALA A 193 -20.51 -9.22 16.46
CA ALA A 193 -21.88 -8.86 16.80
C ALA A 193 -22.83 -10.05 16.57
#